data_5ca20586c339df12de47a508ecbff212
#
_entry.id   5ca20586c339df12de47a508ecbff212
#
_cell.length_a   1.000
_cell.length_b   1.000
_cell.length_c   1.000
_cell.angle_alpha   90.00
_cell.angle_beta   90.00
_cell.angle_gamma   90.00
#
_symmetry.space_group_name_H-M   'P 1'
#
loop_
_entity.id
_entity.type
_entity.pdbx_description
1 polymer ?
#
loop_
_entity_poly.entity_id
_entity_poly.type
_entity_poly.pdbx_seq_one_letter_code
_entity_poly.pdbx_strand_id
1 'polypeptide(L)'
;MKRAALVLATVLAVPAWVGAQTPVDQKRPAAPDGTVSIENMAGTIKVTGWDRAEVQVKGTIGAGGELSFEGTGKSTHIEIEADHNPMGIKSDLDIYVPAASTVEIEGFQATITAIGVTGSVKAETVNGSITQSGAAKNVELQSVNGDVDVTKANGRVKAESVNGSVVLHDASGELEASTVHGKLHVLGGSWQRAEMESVAGTVRFEAAIAPRATVSIETVSGAVQLFLPANVGAEFAVSSFSGQINNELGPAAQKSSKWTPQTELNFTTGAGGARVTVETLSGAIEIHKRP
;
A
#
# COMPACT_ATOMS: atom_id res chain seq x y z
N MET A 1 -42.01 -58.28 44.25
CA MET A 1 -41.09 -57.16 44.61
C MET A 1 -39.88 -57.20 43.65
N LYS A 2 -39.92 -56.47 42.54
CA LYS A 2 -38.80 -56.40 41.61
C LYS A 2 -38.17 -55.01 41.75
N ARG A 3 -36.93 -54.95 42.19
CA ARG A 3 -36.14 -53.73 42.30
C ARG A 3 -35.52 -53.43 40.97
N ALA A 4 -35.87 -52.29 40.37
CA ALA A 4 -35.22 -51.74 39.21
C ALA A 4 -33.98 -50.97 39.62
N ALA A 5 -32.83 -51.37 39.11
CA ALA A 5 -31.56 -50.64 39.30
C ALA A 5 -31.45 -49.53 38.21
N LEU A 6 -31.37 -48.31 38.66
CA LEU A 6 -31.12 -47.12 37.81
C LEU A 6 -29.63 -47.00 37.59
N VAL A 7 -29.17 -47.24 36.36
CA VAL A 7 -27.78 -47.00 35.93
C VAL A 7 -27.66 -45.53 35.51
N LEU A 8 -26.98 -44.73 36.33
CA LEU A 8 -26.67 -43.35 36.07
C LEU A 8 -25.41 -43.31 35.16
N ALA A 9 -25.57 -43.05 33.87
CA ALA A 9 -24.47 -42.83 32.95
C ALA A 9 -23.94 -41.44 33.13
N THR A 10 -22.78 -41.31 33.76
CA THR A 10 -22.02 -40.05 33.85
C THR A 10 -21.32 -39.78 32.52
N VAL A 11 -21.82 -38.84 31.73
CA VAL A 11 -21.13 -38.32 30.54
C VAL A 11 -20.04 -37.39 31.04
N LEU A 12 -18.80 -37.85 30.96
CA LEU A 12 -17.61 -37.00 31.12
C LEU A 12 -17.49 -36.12 29.88
N ALA A 13 -17.91 -34.89 29.99
CA ALA A 13 -17.58 -33.86 29.00
C ALA A 13 -16.09 -33.58 29.12
N VAL A 14 -15.30 -34.06 28.13
CA VAL A 14 -13.91 -33.67 27.95
C VAL A 14 -13.94 -32.23 27.40
N PRO A 15 -13.36 -31.23 28.09
CA PRO A 15 -13.24 -29.91 27.52
C PRO A 15 -12.29 -30.04 26.32
N ALA A 16 -12.79 -29.80 25.13
CA ALA A 16 -11.95 -29.57 23.96
C ALA A 16 -11.18 -28.27 24.22
N TRP A 17 -9.90 -28.38 24.52
CA TRP A 17 -8.96 -27.27 24.51
C TRP A 17 -8.71 -26.88 23.04
N VAL A 18 -9.67 -26.26 22.40
CA VAL A 18 -9.43 -25.39 21.25
C VAL A 18 -8.71 -24.20 21.83
N GLY A 19 -7.52 -23.86 21.34
CA GLY A 19 -6.75 -22.71 21.82
C GLY A 19 -7.67 -21.49 21.88
N ALA A 20 -8.02 -21.07 23.08
CA ALA A 20 -9.05 -20.07 23.29
C ALA A 20 -8.52 -18.71 22.85
N GLN A 21 -9.06 -18.15 21.78
CA GLN A 21 -8.85 -16.74 21.44
C GLN A 21 -9.50 -15.87 22.53
N THR A 22 -8.80 -14.83 22.95
CA THR A 22 -9.30 -13.87 23.93
C THR A 22 -9.98 -12.72 23.20
N PRO A 23 -11.30 -12.49 23.37
CA PRO A 23 -11.96 -11.34 22.80
C PRO A 23 -11.55 -10.05 23.51
N VAL A 24 -11.35 -8.97 22.76
CA VAL A 24 -11.02 -7.65 23.27
C VAL A 24 -12.02 -6.62 22.76
N ASP A 25 -12.42 -5.68 23.63
CA ASP A 25 -13.19 -4.47 23.30
C ASP A 25 -12.82 -3.40 24.32
N GLN A 26 -11.84 -2.57 24.01
CA GLN A 26 -11.33 -1.53 24.88
C GLN A 26 -11.38 -0.18 24.18
N LYS A 27 -11.57 0.89 24.97
CA LYS A 27 -11.63 2.27 24.50
C LYS A 27 -10.79 3.19 25.35
N ARG A 28 -10.20 4.20 24.70
CA ARG A 28 -9.51 5.30 25.37
C ARG A 28 -9.81 6.63 24.70
N PRO A 29 -9.97 7.73 25.44
CA PRO A 29 -10.03 9.07 24.87
C PRO A 29 -8.76 9.38 24.08
N ALA A 30 -8.88 10.03 22.93
CA ALA A 30 -7.77 10.45 22.09
C ALA A 30 -8.02 11.83 21.48
N ALA A 31 -6.95 12.57 21.21
CA ALA A 31 -7.04 13.83 20.49
C ALA A 31 -7.46 13.56 19.02
N PRO A 32 -8.22 14.45 18.41
CA PRO A 32 -8.66 14.29 17.01
C PRO A 32 -7.52 14.16 16.00
N ASP A 33 -6.36 14.75 16.30
CA ASP A 33 -5.13 14.80 15.50
C ASP A 33 -3.94 14.11 16.17
N GLY A 34 -4.21 13.23 17.14
CA GLY A 34 -3.20 12.48 17.88
C GLY A 34 -2.48 11.42 17.02
N THR A 35 -1.41 10.87 17.57
CA THR A 35 -0.68 9.75 16.98
C THR A 35 -1.17 8.43 17.58
N VAL A 36 -1.42 7.44 16.73
CA VAL A 36 -1.79 6.07 17.14
C VAL A 36 -0.77 5.11 16.53
N SER A 37 0.05 4.51 17.40
CA SER A 37 1.03 3.47 17.05
C SER A 37 0.44 2.10 17.30
N ILE A 38 0.57 1.18 16.36
CA ILE A 38 -0.03 -0.16 16.39
C ILE A 38 1.04 -1.17 16.02
N GLU A 39 1.32 -2.11 16.91
CA GLU A 39 2.28 -3.19 16.71
C GLU A 39 1.58 -4.55 16.86
N ASN A 40 1.65 -5.36 15.80
CA ASN A 40 1.10 -6.72 15.84
C ASN A 40 1.92 -7.66 14.93
N MET A 41 2.56 -8.63 15.53
CA MET A 41 3.47 -9.53 14.82
C MET A 41 2.79 -10.44 13.80
N ALA A 42 1.55 -10.87 14.02
CA ALA A 42 0.84 -11.75 13.09
C ALA A 42 -0.68 -11.60 13.13
N GLY A 43 -1.33 -11.75 11.99
CA GLY A 43 -2.79 -11.73 11.85
C GLY A 43 -3.31 -10.60 10.99
N THR A 44 -4.38 -9.94 11.40
CA THR A 44 -4.99 -8.84 10.66
C THR A 44 -5.10 -7.57 11.50
N ILE A 45 -4.77 -6.44 10.89
CA ILE A 45 -4.92 -5.11 11.48
C ILE A 45 -5.80 -4.30 10.55
N LYS A 46 -7.00 -3.98 11.00
CA LYS A 46 -7.90 -3.10 10.26
C LYS A 46 -8.12 -1.81 11.04
N VAL A 47 -7.66 -0.70 10.49
CA VAL A 47 -7.83 0.64 11.07
C VAL A 47 -8.91 1.37 10.31
N THR A 48 -9.86 1.95 11.04
CA THR A 48 -10.96 2.75 10.48
C THR A 48 -10.99 4.12 11.11
N GLY A 49 -10.87 5.16 10.29
CA GLY A 49 -11.06 6.54 10.72
C GLY A 49 -12.53 6.85 11.00
N TRP A 50 -12.82 7.49 12.16
CA TRP A 50 -14.17 7.92 12.53
C TRP A 50 -14.19 9.35 13.07
N ASP A 51 -15.36 9.84 13.41
CA ASP A 51 -15.60 11.22 13.86
C ASP A 51 -15.57 11.40 15.40
N ARG A 52 -15.10 10.38 16.16
CA ARG A 52 -15.06 10.41 17.61
C ARG A 52 -13.66 10.74 18.11
N ALA A 53 -13.58 11.45 19.25
CA ALA A 53 -12.32 11.74 19.96
C ALA A 53 -11.93 10.59 20.90
N GLU A 54 -11.92 9.38 20.41
CA GLU A 54 -11.54 8.16 21.11
C GLU A 54 -10.89 7.15 20.16
N VAL A 55 -10.03 6.28 20.69
CA VAL A 55 -9.54 5.09 20.01
C VAL A 55 -10.24 3.89 20.60
N GLN A 56 -10.74 2.99 19.77
CA GLN A 56 -11.33 1.72 20.18
C GLN A 56 -10.61 0.56 19.50
N VAL A 57 -10.23 -0.44 20.28
CA VAL A 57 -9.67 -1.71 19.82
C VAL A 57 -10.69 -2.80 20.07
N LYS A 58 -11.07 -3.50 19.00
CA LYS A 58 -11.93 -4.69 19.03
C LYS A 58 -11.23 -5.84 18.33
N GLY A 59 -11.59 -7.04 18.69
CA GLY A 59 -11.10 -8.21 17.98
C GLY A 59 -10.86 -9.41 18.85
N THR A 60 -9.96 -10.26 18.38
CA THR A 60 -9.55 -11.48 19.10
C THR A 60 -8.03 -11.61 19.09
N ILE A 61 -7.48 -12.03 20.20
CA ILE A 61 -6.05 -12.29 20.38
C ILE A 61 -5.85 -13.78 20.57
N GLY A 62 -4.87 -14.35 19.87
CA GLY A 62 -4.50 -15.76 20.00
C GLY A 62 -4.04 -16.11 21.41
N ALA A 63 -4.11 -17.40 21.76
CA ALA A 63 -3.74 -17.88 23.07
C ALA A 63 -2.29 -17.52 23.44
N GLY A 64 -2.07 -16.95 24.61
CA GLY A 64 -0.77 -16.51 25.12
C GLY A 64 -0.39 -15.08 24.71
N GLY A 65 -1.27 -14.36 24.02
CA GLY A 65 -1.11 -12.93 23.75
C GLY A 65 -1.93 -12.08 24.72
N GLU A 66 -1.44 -10.88 24.97
CA GLU A 66 -2.09 -9.87 25.80
C GLU A 66 -2.11 -8.53 25.05
N LEU A 67 -3.21 -7.77 25.18
CA LEU A 67 -3.33 -6.43 24.62
C LEU A 67 -2.72 -5.41 25.58
N SER A 68 -1.62 -4.81 25.20
CA SER A 68 -1.13 -3.55 25.76
C SER A 68 -1.82 -2.40 25.02
N PHE A 69 -2.63 -1.62 25.74
CA PHE A 69 -3.34 -0.48 25.17
C PHE A 69 -3.15 0.72 26.09
N GLU A 70 -2.17 1.54 25.76
CA GLU A 70 -1.75 2.67 26.56
C GLU A 70 -1.95 4.00 25.81
N GLY A 71 -2.03 5.11 26.52
CA GLY A 71 -2.11 6.40 25.86
C GLY A 71 -2.45 7.59 26.74
N THR A 72 -2.03 8.76 26.28
CA THR A 72 -2.26 10.06 26.91
C THR A 72 -2.88 10.99 25.87
N GLY A 73 -4.14 10.97 25.62
CA GLY A 73 -4.85 11.90 24.73
C GLY A 73 -4.20 12.20 23.36
N LYS A 74 -2.91 12.58 23.30
CA LYS A 74 -2.18 12.88 22.07
C LYS A 74 -1.39 11.73 21.46
N SER A 75 -1.07 10.72 22.25
CA SER A 75 -0.34 9.53 21.79
C SER A 75 -1.02 8.29 22.36
N THR A 76 -1.30 7.36 21.50
CA THR A 76 -1.90 6.06 21.85
C THR A 76 -1.01 4.96 21.29
N HIS A 77 -0.67 3.98 22.11
CA HIS A 77 0.11 2.82 21.74
C HIS A 77 -0.73 1.55 21.95
N ILE A 78 -0.73 0.70 20.94
CA ILE A 78 -1.48 -0.56 20.89
C ILE A 78 -0.49 -1.63 20.46
N GLU A 79 -0.23 -2.60 21.33
CA GLU A 79 0.71 -3.68 21.07
C GLU A 79 0.11 -5.01 21.50
N ILE A 80 0.38 -6.06 20.75
CA ILE A 80 0.10 -7.44 21.16
C ILE A 80 1.38 -8.04 21.74
N GLU A 81 1.44 -8.05 23.07
CA GLU A 81 2.54 -8.64 23.82
C GLU A 81 2.39 -10.16 23.92
N ALA A 82 3.52 -10.87 24.05
CA ALA A 82 3.56 -12.30 24.27
C ALA A 82 4.77 -12.70 25.10
N ASP A 83 4.56 -13.51 26.12
CA ASP A 83 5.62 -14.02 26.98
C ASP A 83 6.63 -14.91 26.21
N HIS A 84 6.15 -15.64 25.19
CA HIS A 84 6.94 -16.56 24.40
C HIS A 84 6.48 -16.56 22.95
N ASN A 85 7.42 -16.45 22.01
CA ASN A 85 7.19 -16.55 20.56
C ASN A 85 6.05 -15.65 20.02
N PRO A 86 6.22 -14.32 19.98
CA PRO A 86 5.18 -13.40 19.53
C PRO A 86 4.72 -13.65 18.08
N MET A 87 5.57 -14.23 17.21
CA MET A 87 5.20 -14.59 15.83
C MET A 87 4.18 -15.74 15.74
N GLY A 88 4.01 -16.53 16.80
CA GLY A 88 3.03 -17.62 16.86
C GLY A 88 1.62 -17.17 17.24
N ILE A 89 1.47 -15.95 17.71
CA ILE A 89 0.19 -15.41 18.19
C ILE A 89 -0.47 -14.62 17.07
N LYS A 90 -1.54 -15.19 16.52
CA LYS A 90 -2.35 -14.50 15.54
C LYS A 90 -3.47 -13.71 16.21
N SER A 91 -3.55 -12.43 15.89
CA SER A 91 -4.61 -11.55 16.39
C SER A 91 -5.36 -10.92 15.22
N ASP A 92 -6.67 -10.82 15.36
CA ASP A 92 -7.53 -10.12 14.39
C ASP A 92 -8.08 -8.86 15.07
N LEU A 93 -7.58 -7.70 14.67
CA LEU A 93 -7.86 -6.41 15.30
C LEU A 93 -8.63 -5.48 14.38
N ASP A 94 -9.78 -5.00 14.83
CA ASP A 94 -10.53 -3.88 14.28
C ASP A 94 -10.31 -2.65 15.18
N ILE A 95 -9.56 -1.66 14.69
CA ILE A 95 -9.15 -0.49 15.45
C ILE A 95 -9.82 0.75 14.84
N TYR A 96 -10.52 1.50 15.66
CA TYR A 96 -11.17 2.73 15.26
C TYR A 96 -10.39 3.91 15.84
N VAL A 97 -10.03 4.87 15.00
CA VAL A 97 -9.22 6.04 15.36
C VAL A 97 -9.88 7.33 14.89
N PRO A 98 -9.65 8.49 15.52
CA PRO A 98 -10.08 9.75 14.96
C PRO A 98 -9.56 9.92 13.52
N ALA A 99 -10.41 10.35 12.60
CA ALA A 99 -10.06 10.35 11.16
C ALA A 99 -8.82 11.22 10.83
N ALA A 100 -8.56 12.28 11.59
CA ALA A 100 -7.42 13.17 11.36
C ALA A 100 -6.12 12.72 12.05
N SER A 101 -6.10 11.55 12.71
CA SER A 101 -4.93 11.02 13.40
C SER A 101 -3.78 10.73 12.44
N THR A 102 -2.56 10.74 12.99
CA THR A 102 -1.40 10.07 12.42
C THR A 102 -1.40 8.62 12.89
N VAL A 103 -1.45 7.68 11.96
CA VAL A 103 -1.48 6.24 12.26
C VAL A 103 -0.19 5.60 11.79
N GLU A 104 0.50 4.92 12.69
CA GLU A 104 1.73 4.16 12.45
C GLU A 104 1.47 2.69 12.76
N ILE A 105 1.70 1.81 11.79
CA ILE A 105 1.36 0.38 11.91
C ILE A 105 2.59 -0.46 11.54
N GLU A 106 3.00 -1.31 12.46
CA GLU A 106 4.09 -2.24 12.24
C GLU A 106 3.61 -3.68 12.41
N GLY A 107 3.95 -4.52 11.42
CA GLY A 107 3.63 -5.94 11.42
C GLY A 107 4.76 -6.79 10.88
N PHE A 108 4.79 -8.07 11.21
CA PHE A 108 5.74 -9.01 10.61
C PHE A 108 5.04 -9.99 9.65
N GLN A 109 3.98 -10.68 10.12
CA GLN A 109 3.11 -11.54 9.32
C GLN A 109 1.67 -11.02 9.40
N ALA A 110 1.49 -9.74 9.11
CA ALA A 110 0.22 -9.06 9.29
C ALA A 110 -0.32 -8.48 7.98
N THR A 111 -1.58 -8.73 7.71
CA THR A 111 -2.32 -8.02 6.66
C THR A 111 -2.88 -6.73 7.25
N ILE A 112 -2.56 -5.59 6.63
CA ILE A 112 -2.90 -4.26 7.13
C ILE A 112 -3.92 -3.61 6.20
N THR A 113 -4.98 -3.06 6.80
CA THR A 113 -6.00 -2.29 6.06
C THR A 113 -6.30 -0.99 6.80
N ALA A 114 -6.09 0.16 6.15
CA ALA A 114 -6.40 1.48 6.70
C ALA A 114 -7.48 2.17 5.86
N ILE A 115 -8.61 2.50 6.47
CA ILE A 115 -9.79 3.06 5.77
C ILE A 115 -10.22 4.37 6.43
N GLY A 116 -10.44 5.41 5.62
CA GLY A 116 -11.06 6.66 6.10
C GLY A 116 -10.18 7.52 7.01
N VAL A 117 -8.90 7.21 7.16
CA VAL A 117 -7.93 8.10 7.80
C VAL A 117 -7.61 9.24 6.84
N THR A 118 -7.73 10.48 7.30
CA THR A 118 -7.48 11.70 6.53
C THR A 118 -6.20 12.44 6.94
N GLY A 119 -5.59 12.05 8.06
CA GLY A 119 -4.28 12.51 8.50
C GLY A 119 -3.15 11.82 7.75
N SER A 120 -2.23 11.20 8.49
CA SER A 120 -1.12 10.41 7.92
C SER A 120 -1.30 8.93 8.20
N VAL A 121 -0.90 8.09 7.25
CA VAL A 121 -0.85 6.64 7.40
C VAL A 121 0.55 6.17 7.05
N LYS A 122 1.24 5.58 8.03
CA LYS A 122 2.48 4.84 7.81
C LYS A 122 2.22 3.38 8.17
N ALA A 123 2.53 2.44 7.26
CA ALA A 123 2.34 1.02 7.52
C ALA A 123 3.47 0.20 6.92
N GLU A 124 4.02 -0.70 7.73
CA GLU A 124 5.12 -1.57 7.36
C GLU A 124 4.80 -3.03 7.71
N THR A 125 5.10 -3.95 6.78
CA THR A 125 4.99 -5.39 7.06
C THR A 125 6.05 -6.18 6.29
N VAL A 126 6.44 -7.33 6.82
CA VAL A 126 7.37 -8.22 6.10
C VAL A 126 6.61 -9.22 5.24
N ASN A 127 5.59 -9.86 5.78
CA ASN A 127 4.78 -10.85 5.05
C ASN A 127 3.29 -10.53 5.21
N GLY A 128 2.76 -9.78 4.27
CA GLY A 128 1.36 -9.42 4.24
C GLY A 128 1.10 -8.27 3.28
N SER A 129 -0.13 -8.14 2.84
CA SER A 129 -0.55 -7.03 1.98
C SER A 129 -0.95 -5.82 2.81
N ILE A 130 -0.76 -4.64 2.23
CA ILE A 130 -1.18 -3.37 2.83
C ILE A 130 -2.18 -2.70 1.89
N THR A 131 -3.34 -2.36 2.42
CA THR A 131 -4.37 -1.62 1.68
C THR A 131 -4.70 -0.33 2.41
N GLN A 132 -4.59 0.81 1.72
CA GLN A 132 -5.05 2.12 2.20
C GLN A 132 -6.18 2.63 1.33
N SER A 133 -7.25 3.13 1.93
CA SER A 133 -8.37 3.74 1.21
C SER A 133 -8.89 4.98 1.92
N GLY A 134 -8.93 6.08 1.19
CA GLY A 134 -9.43 7.38 1.67
C GLY A 134 -8.46 8.52 1.42
N ALA A 135 -8.89 9.74 1.70
CA ALA A 135 -8.19 10.98 1.36
C ALA A 135 -7.07 11.34 2.35
N ALA A 136 -6.20 10.39 2.70
CA ALA A 136 -5.03 10.67 3.53
C ALA A 136 -4.07 11.65 2.84
N LYS A 137 -3.50 12.57 3.63
CA LYS A 137 -2.59 13.62 3.15
C LYS A 137 -1.16 13.13 2.98
N ASN A 138 -0.76 12.15 3.79
CA ASN A 138 0.54 11.53 3.70
C ASN A 138 0.37 10.03 3.90
N VAL A 139 0.84 9.25 2.95
CA VAL A 139 0.75 7.78 2.93
C VAL A 139 2.14 7.23 2.69
N GLU A 140 2.62 6.40 3.61
CA GLU A 140 3.88 5.67 3.49
C GLU A 140 3.63 4.19 3.77
N LEU A 141 3.72 3.35 2.74
CA LEU A 141 3.41 1.93 2.83
C LEU A 141 4.58 1.10 2.32
N GLN A 142 5.04 0.15 3.12
CA GLN A 142 6.17 -0.70 2.77
C GLN A 142 5.88 -2.17 3.08
N SER A 143 6.01 -3.04 2.07
CA SER A 143 5.93 -4.49 2.24
C SER A 143 7.15 -5.18 1.65
N VAL A 144 7.63 -6.25 2.29
CA VAL A 144 8.67 -7.08 1.68
C VAL A 144 8.04 -8.16 0.79
N ASN A 145 7.05 -8.88 1.31
CA ASN A 145 6.37 -9.95 0.58
C ASN A 145 4.85 -9.76 0.65
N GLY A 146 4.34 -8.89 -0.18
CA GLY A 146 2.91 -8.63 -0.26
C GLY A 146 2.60 -7.43 -1.15
N ASP A 147 1.37 -7.35 -1.59
CA ASP A 147 0.91 -6.27 -2.45
C ASP A 147 0.63 -5.01 -1.61
N VAL A 148 0.82 -3.86 -2.24
CA VAL A 148 0.52 -2.54 -1.67
C VAL A 148 -0.51 -1.85 -2.54
N ASP A 149 -1.68 -1.61 -1.97
CA ASP A 149 -2.80 -0.97 -2.66
C ASP A 149 -3.16 0.38 -2.03
N VAL A 150 -3.18 1.44 -2.83
CA VAL A 150 -3.55 2.80 -2.41
C VAL A 150 -4.74 3.29 -3.21
N THR A 151 -5.79 3.71 -2.53
CA THR A 151 -6.99 4.25 -3.19
C THR A 151 -7.37 5.62 -2.65
N LYS A 152 -7.52 6.61 -3.54
CA LYS A 152 -8.01 7.97 -3.24
C LYS A 152 -7.19 8.79 -2.26
N ALA A 153 -5.90 8.51 -2.09
CA ALA A 153 -5.00 9.37 -1.35
C ALA A 153 -4.86 10.74 -2.04
N ASN A 154 -4.71 11.80 -1.25
CA ASN A 154 -4.62 13.16 -1.78
C ASN A 154 -3.51 13.93 -1.07
N GLY A 155 -2.30 13.83 -1.58
CA GLY A 155 -1.10 14.46 -1.03
C GLY A 155 0.16 13.72 -1.41
N ARG A 156 1.02 13.42 -0.43
CA ARG A 156 2.23 12.64 -0.68
C ARG A 156 1.93 11.15 -0.49
N VAL A 157 2.30 10.34 -1.47
CA VAL A 157 2.20 8.89 -1.43
C VAL A 157 3.58 8.29 -1.68
N LYS A 158 4.06 7.50 -0.71
CA LYS A 158 5.21 6.62 -0.87
C LYS A 158 4.73 5.18 -0.72
N ALA A 159 4.93 4.35 -1.75
CA ALA A 159 4.44 2.97 -1.78
C ALA A 159 5.52 2.03 -2.33
N GLU A 160 5.97 1.09 -1.51
CA GLU A 160 7.10 0.22 -1.83
C GLU A 160 6.76 -1.25 -1.58
N SER A 161 7.18 -2.12 -2.50
CA SER A 161 7.17 -3.57 -2.27
C SER A 161 8.45 -4.20 -2.85
N VAL A 162 8.98 -5.22 -2.19
CA VAL A 162 10.08 -5.98 -2.77
C VAL A 162 9.55 -7.12 -3.65
N ASN A 163 8.67 -7.96 -3.12
CA ASN A 163 8.08 -9.08 -3.85
C ASN A 163 6.55 -8.98 -3.84
N GLY A 164 6.03 -8.02 -4.55
CA GLY A 164 4.60 -7.79 -4.66
C GLY A 164 4.30 -6.64 -5.61
N SER A 165 3.05 -6.49 -5.95
CA SER A 165 2.58 -5.40 -6.80
C SER A 165 2.31 -4.14 -5.98
N VAL A 166 2.57 -2.99 -6.58
CA VAL A 166 2.17 -1.69 -6.06
C VAL A 166 1.13 -1.11 -6.99
N VAL A 167 -0.08 -0.89 -6.49
CA VAL A 167 -1.21 -0.41 -7.29
C VAL A 167 -1.83 0.83 -6.65
N LEU A 168 -1.96 1.89 -7.44
CA LEU A 168 -2.61 3.12 -7.01
C LEU A 168 -3.86 3.39 -7.84
N HIS A 169 -4.98 3.68 -7.17
CA HIS A 169 -6.25 4.02 -7.81
C HIS A 169 -6.72 5.41 -7.38
N ASP A 170 -6.98 6.28 -8.36
CA ASP A 170 -7.59 7.61 -8.17
C ASP A 170 -6.90 8.48 -7.09
N ALA A 171 -5.60 8.27 -6.88
CA ALA A 171 -4.82 9.07 -5.96
C ALA A 171 -4.19 10.28 -6.69
N SER A 172 -3.84 11.34 -5.95
CA SER A 172 -3.36 12.59 -6.53
C SER A 172 -2.32 13.27 -5.64
N GLY A 173 -1.43 14.06 -6.25
CA GLY A 173 -0.42 14.84 -5.55
C GLY A 173 1.01 14.51 -5.94
N GLU A 174 1.82 14.04 -5.00
CA GLU A 174 3.20 13.60 -5.20
C GLU A 174 3.29 12.08 -4.97
N LEU A 175 3.94 11.37 -5.89
CA LEU A 175 4.13 9.93 -5.85
C LEU A 175 5.60 9.56 -5.85
N GLU A 176 5.96 8.65 -4.95
CA GLU A 176 7.18 7.86 -4.97
C GLU A 176 6.76 6.39 -4.86
N ALA A 177 6.95 5.60 -5.91
CA ALA A 177 6.53 4.21 -5.92
C ALA A 177 7.60 3.30 -6.48
N SER A 178 7.89 2.20 -5.77
CA SER A 178 8.92 1.27 -6.19
C SER A 178 8.54 -0.19 -5.98
N THR A 179 9.03 -1.05 -6.88
CA THR A 179 8.97 -2.50 -6.70
C THR A 179 10.21 -3.18 -7.29
N VAL A 180 10.66 -4.25 -6.65
CA VAL A 180 11.74 -5.06 -7.22
C VAL A 180 11.16 -6.13 -8.16
N HIS A 181 10.16 -6.89 -7.68
CA HIS A 181 9.47 -7.90 -8.48
C HIS A 181 7.97 -7.75 -8.36
N GLY A 182 7.31 -7.35 -9.43
CA GLY A 182 5.86 -7.19 -9.44
C GLY A 182 5.38 -6.16 -10.46
N LYS A 183 4.13 -5.78 -10.33
CA LYS A 183 3.52 -4.74 -11.16
C LYS A 183 3.54 -3.43 -10.41
N LEU A 184 3.87 -2.34 -11.09
CA LEU A 184 3.71 -0.99 -10.57
C LEU A 184 2.68 -0.27 -11.44
N HIS A 185 1.46 -0.14 -10.95
CA HIS A 185 0.34 0.41 -11.69
C HIS A 185 -0.20 1.67 -11.03
N VAL A 186 -0.23 2.76 -11.78
CA VAL A 186 -0.85 4.04 -11.39
C VAL A 186 -2.04 4.28 -12.29
N LEU A 187 -3.24 4.18 -11.73
CA LEU A 187 -4.50 4.19 -12.46
C LEU A 187 -5.40 5.34 -11.96
N GLY A 188 -5.67 6.31 -12.81
CA GLY A 188 -6.47 7.48 -12.47
C GLY A 188 -5.71 8.54 -11.66
N GLY A 189 -6.44 9.55 -11.20
CA GLY A 189 -5.88 10.66 -10.45
C GLY A 189 -5.14 11.71 -11.28
N SER A 190 -4.43 12.62 -10.57
CA SER A 190 -3.65 13.70 -11.19
C SER A 190 -2.38 13.96 -10.38
N TRP A 191 -1.24 13.94 -11.03
CA TRP A 191 0.06 13.98 -10.38
C TRP A 191 0.83 15.26 -10.72
N GLN A 192 1.42 15.87 -9.69
CA GLN A 192 2.35 17.01 -9.80
C GLN A 192 3.80 16.52 -9.89
N ARG A 193 4.09 15.45 -9.17
CA ARG A 193 5.36 14.71 -9.24
C ARG A 193 5.01 13.23 -9.17
N ALA A 194 5.59 12.44 -10.04
CA ALA A 194 5.52 10.98 -9.95
C ALA A 194 6.89 10.41 -10.27
N GLU A 195 7.44 9.68 -9.32
CA GLU A 195 8.69 8.95 -9.43
C GLU A 195 8.38 7.46 -9.25
N MET A 196 8.71 6.67 -10.27
CA MET A 196 8.37 5.26 -10.32
C MET A 196 9.60 4.45 -10.70
N GLU A 197 9.95 3.48 -9.86
CA GLU A 197 11.11 2.64 -10.06
C GLU A 197 10.73 1.15 -10.05
N SER A 198 11.25 0.37 -10.99
CA SER A 198 11.07 -1.07 -11.00
C SER A 198 12.35 -1.79 -11.44
N VAL A 199 12.70 -2.89 -10.78
CA VAL A 199 13.81 -3.72 -11.26
C VAL A 199 13.32 -4.72 -12.28
N ALA A 200 12.26 -5.48 -11.98
CA ALA A 200 11.69 -6.47 -12.89
C ALA A 200 10.17 -6.50 -12.78
N GLY A 201 9.49 -6.12 -13.84
CA GLY A 201 8.04 -6.10 -13.85
C GLY A 201 7.47 -5.14 -14.88
N THR A 202 6.17 -4.95 -14.86
CA THR A 202 5.50 -4.00 -15.75
C THR A 202 5.17 -2.73 -14.98
N VAL A 203 5.59 -1.57 -15.51
CA VAL A 203 5.16 -0.26 -15.04
C VAL A 203 4.06 0.25 -15.95
N ARG A 204 2.89 0.55 -15.39
CA ARG A 204 1.76 1.15 -16.10
C ARG A 204 1.38 2.48 -15.47
N PHE A 205 1.46 3.53 -16.25
CA PHE A 205 1.00 4.86 -15.86
C PHE A 205 -0.20 5.27 -16.71
N GLU A 206 -1.36 5.33 -16.09
CA GLU A 206 -2.62 5.73 -16.70
C GLU A 206 -3.31 6.79 -15.85
N ALA A 207 -2.77 8.00 -15.87
CA ALA A 207 -3.23 9.08 -15.00
C ALA A 207 -3.13 10.43 -15.73
N ALA A 208 -3.71 11.46 -15.13
CA ALA A 208 -3.51 12.81 -15.60
C ALA A 208 -2.19 13.38 -15.08
N ILE A 209 -1.53 14.16 -15.92
CA ILE A 209 -0.32 14.91 -15.58
C ILE A 209 -0.73 16.37 -15.38
N ALA A 210 -0.46 16.90 -14.19
CA ALA A 210 -0.76 18.29 -13.89
C ALA A 210 0.12 19.26 -14.74
N PRO A 211 -0.29 20.47 -14.98
CA PRO A 211 0.57 21.46 -15.65
C PRO A 211 1.88 21.65 -14.85
N ARG A 212 3.03 21.63 -15.55
CA ARG A 212 4.38 21.74 -14.99
C ARG A 212 4.79 20.57 -14.09
N ALA A 213 4.09 19.45 -14.17
CA ALA A 213 4.46 18.25 -13.44
C ALA A 213 5.78 17.64 -13.92
N THR A 214 6.38 16.84 -13.06
CA THR A 214 7.51 15.98 -13.40
C THR A 214 7.13 14.53 -13.18
N VAL A 215 7.24 13.72 -14.22
CA VAL A 215 7.04 12.27 -14.18
C VAL A 215 8.35 11.60 -14.58
N SER A 216 8.92 10.78 -13.69
CA SER A 216 10.11 9.95 -13.94
C SER A 216 9.75 8.49 -13.78
N ILE A 217 10.12 7.67 -14.77
CA ILE A 217 9.94 6.22 -14.71
C ILE A 217 11.27 5.57 -15.07
N GLU A 218 11.79 4.80 -14.14
CA GLU A 218 13.05 4.09 -14.31
C GLU A 218 12.85 2.59 -14.12
N THR A 219 13.32 1.79 -15.10
CA THR A 219 13.26 0.34 -14.99
C THR A 219 14.57 -0.32 -15.42
N VAL A 220 14.91 -1.43 -14.79
CA VAL A 220 16.02 -2.26 -15.26
C VAL A 220 15.54 -3.25 -16.31
N SER A 221 14.47 -3.99 -16.03
CA SER A 221 13.93 -5.00 -16.93
C SER A 221 12.41 -5.06 -16.81
N GLY A 222 11.72 -4.85 -17.92
CA GLY A 222 10.26 -4.92 -17.95
C GLY A 222 9.66 -3.93 -18.95
N ALA A 223 8.38 -4.07 -19.19
CA ALA A 223 7.65 -3.17 -20.07
C ALA A 223 7.19 -1.91 -19.33
N VAL A 224 7.31 -0.76 -19.98
CA VAL A 224 6.72 0.50 -19.51
C VAL A 224 5.59 0.89 -20.43
N GLN A 225 4.41 1.09 -19.87
CA GLN A 225 3.21 1.49 -20.60
C GLN A 225 2.67 2.81 -20.06
N LEU A 226 2.65 3.84 -20.91
CA LEU A 226 2.05 5.14 -20.61
C LEU A 226 0.74 5.28 -21.38
N PHE A 227 -0.34 5.62 -20.69
CA PHE A 227 -1.63 5.94 -21.29
C PHE A 227 -1.98 7.39 -20.97
N LEU A 228 -1.75 8.27 -21.93
CA LEU A 228 -1.86 9.72 -21.75
C LEU A 228 -2.94 10.34 -22.65
N PRO A 229 -3.61 11.42 -22.17
CA PRO A 229 -4.53 12.16 -23.01
C PRO A 229 -3.84 12.70 -24.26
N ALA A 230 -4.55 12.71 -25.39
CA ALA A 230 -4.02 13.20 -26.67
C ALA A 230 -3.55 14.67 -26.64
N ASN A 231 -4.12 15.46 -25.74
CA ASN A 231 -3.85 16.90 -25.58
C ASN A 231 -2.91 17.20 -24.40
N VAL A 232 -2.20 16.22 -23.88
CA VAL A 232 -1.22 16.46 -22.82
C VAL A 232 -0.15 17.43 -23.32
N GLY A 233 0.14 18.48 -22.54
CA GLY A 233 1.22 19.44 -22.82
C GLY A 233 2.48 19.03 -22.06
N ALA A 234 3.39 18.30 -22.69
CA ALA A 234 4.59 17.80 -22.03
C ALA A 234 5.80 17.69 -22.97
N GLU A 235 6.98 17.78 -22.37
CA GLU A 235 8.26 17.44 -22.99
C GLU A 235 8.60 16.00 -22.59
N PHE A 236 8.86 15.16 -23.59
CA PHE A 236 9.19 13.74 -23.40
C PHE A 236 10.66 13.50 -23.70
N ALA A 237 11.35 12.85 -22.76
CA ALA A 237 12.68 12.28 -22.93
C ALA A 237 12.60 10.78 -22.61
N VAL A 238 12.65 9.94 -23.61
CA VAL A 238 12.43 8.50 -23.49
C VAL A 238 13.61 7.74 -24.06
N SER A 239 14.19 6.83 -23.29
CA SER A 239 15.34 6.05 -23.72
C SER A 239 15.23 4.58 -23.30
N SER A 240 15.68 3.70 -24.19
CA SER A 240 15.88 2.28 -23.89
C SER A 240 17.24 1.84 -24.41
N PHE A 241 18.05 1.23 -23.54
CA PHE A 241 19.35 0.71 -23.98
C PHE A 241 19.18 -0.52 -24.87
N SER A 242 18.26 -1.43 -24.52
CA SER A 242 17.99 -2.65 -25.28
C SER A 242 16.50 -2.95 -25.35
N GLY A 243 15.77 -2.20 -26.15
CA GLY A 243 14.33 -2.39 -26.30
C GLY A 243 13.75 -1.50 -27.41
N GLN A 244 12.48 -1.70 -27.69
CA GLN A 244 11.74 -0.90 -28.67
C GLN A 244 10.94 0.18 -27.97
N ILE A 245 10.82 1.34 -28.62
CA ILE A 245 9.95 2.43 -28.15
C ILE A 245 8.88 2.62 -29.23
N ASN A 246 7.62 2.38 -28.83
CA ASN A 246 6.44 2.61 -29.66
C ASN A 246 5.70 3.86 -29.16
N ASN A 247 5.46 4.81 -30.03
CA ASN A 247 4.86 6.09 -29.68
C ASN A 247 3.67 6.44 -30.58
N GLU A 248 2.50 6.57 -29.97
CA GLU A 248 1.26 7.00 -30.64
C GLU A 248 0.99 8.52 -30.50
N LEU A 249 1.75 9.24 -29.65
CA LEU A 249 1.56 10.67 -29.41
C LEU A 249 2.40 11.60 -30.28
N GLY A 250 3.40 11.07 -31.01
CA GLY A 250 4.34 11.89 -31.75
C GLY A 250 5.21 11.09 -32.70
N PRO A 251 6.45 11.54 -32.97
CA PRO A 251 7.34 10.90 -33.92
C PRO A 251 7.75 9.49 -33.48
N ALA A 252 8.22 8.71 -34.42
CA ALA A 252 8.84 7.41 -34.14
C ALA A 252 10.20 7.60 -33.49
N ALA A 253 10.54 6.68 -32.60
CA ALA A 253 11.86 6.65 -31.94
C ALA A 253 12.99 6.36 -32.93
N GLN A 254 14.17 6.83 -32.63
CA GLN A 254 15.35 6.68 -33.45
C GLN A 254 16.45 5.95 -32.70
N LYS A 255 17.29 5.20 -33.42
CA LYS A 255 18.51 4.64 -32.84
C LYS A 255 19.51 5.77 -32.55
N SER A 256 20.03 5.78 -31.34
CA SER A 256 21.03 6.77 -30.90
C SER A 256 22.33 6.70 -31.73
N SER A 257 22.70 5.49 -32.20
CA SER A 257 23.88 5.24 -33.00
C SER A 257 23.73 3.97 -33.86
N LYS A 258 24.50 3.87 -34.96
CA LYS A 258 24.61 2.64 -35.72
C LYS A 258 25.32 1.49 -34.97
N TRP A 259 26.02 1.81 -33.90
CA TRP A 259 26.91 0.90 -33.18
C TRP A 259 26.38 0.51 -31.80
N THR A 260 25.32 1.14 -31.34
CA THR A 260 24.68 0.85 -30.03
C THR A 260 23.25 0.37 -30.25
N PRO A 261 22.74 -0.56 -29.43
CA PRO A 261 21.33 -0.97 -29.48
C PRO A 261 20.36 0.10 -28.97
N GLN A 262 20.87 1.17 -28.36
CA GLN A 262 20.10 2.21 -27.71
C GLN A 262 19.13 2.93 -28.67
N THR A 263 17.90 3.06 -28.20
CA THR A 263 16.82 3.79 -28.87
C THR A 263 16.43 4.99 -28.02
N GLU A 264 16.28 6.15 -28.63
CA GLU A 264 15.92 7.41 -27.98
C GLU A 264 14.73 8.07 -28.68
N LEU A 265 13.97 8.81 -27.92
CA LEU A 265 12.83 9.56 -28.39
C LEU A 265 12.67 10.85 -27.57
N ASN A 266 12.90 11.99 -28.21
CA ASN A 266 12.69 13.30 -27.62
C ASN A 266 11.65 14.05 -28.46
N PHE A 267 10.58 14.51 -27.83
CA PHE A 267 9.53 15.27 -28.51
C PHE A 267 8.71 16.08 -27.50
N THR A 268 7.96 17.05 -28.02
CA THR A 268 7.07 17.88 -27.21
C THR A 268 5.66 17.80 -27.77
N THR A 269 4.68 17.70 -26.88
CA THR A 269 3.26 17.73 -27.22
C THR A 269 2.60 18.98 -26.66
N GLY A 270 1.57 19.48 -27.34
CA GLY A 270 0.84 20.67 -26.91
C GLY A 270 1.76 21.89 -26.76
N ALA A 271 1.53 22.68 -25.71
CA ALA A 271 2.36 23.84 -25.38
C ALA A 271 3.62 23.49 -24.55
N GLY A 272 3.87 22.21 -24.29
CA GLY A 272 4.86 21.76 -23.32
C GLY A 272 4.43 22.05 -21.87
N GLY A 273 5.38 22.11 -20.97
CA GLY A 273 5.17 22.54 -19.58
C GLY A 273 5.37 21.44 -18.54
N ALA A 274 4.82 20.24 -18.73
CA ALA A 274 5.19 19.08 -17.94
C ALA A 274 6.45 18.41 -18.52
N ARG A 275 7.17 17.66 -17.71
CA ARG A 275 8.32 16.87 -18.12
C ARG A 275 8.06 15.39 -17.83
N VAL A 276 8.24 14.54 -18.83
CA VAL A 276 8.10 13.09 -18.73
C VAL A 276 9.41 12.44 -19.14
N THR A 277 10.08 11.80 -18.21
CA THR A 277 11.33 11.06 -18.46
C THR A 277 11.04 9.56 -18.25
N VAL A 278 11.44 8.74 -19.22
CA VAL A 278 11.31 7.29 -19.13
C VAL A 278 12.61 6.63 -19.56
N GLU A 279 13.20 5.88 -18.65
CA GLU A 279 14.45 5.19 -18.89
C GLU A 279 14.33 3.70 -18.58
N THR A 280 14.80 2.86 -19.50
CA THR A 280 14.91 1.42 -19.25
C THR A 280 16.23 0.85 -19.78
N LEU A 281 16.82 -0.06 -19.01
CA LEU A 281 17.98 -0.79 -19.50
C LEU A 281 17.56 -1.87 -20.50
N SER A 282 16.49 -2.63 -20.20
CA SER A 282 16.01 -3.70 -21.06
C SER A 282 14.49 -3.83 -20.98
N GLY A 283 13.79 -3.47 -22.01
CA GLY A 283 12.34 -3.58 -22.07
C GLY A 283 11.71 -2.70 -23.14
N ALA A 284 10.48 -3.01 -23.49
CA ALA A 284 9.70 -2.18 -24.41
C ALA A 284 9.08 -0.99 -23.67
N ILE A 285 9.06 0.16 -24.34
CA ILE A 285 8.31 1.34 -23.87
C ILE A 285 7.19 1.60 -24.86
N GLU A 286 5.99 1.66 -24.39
CA GLU A 286 4.77 1.89 -25.16
C GLU A 286 4.08 3.15 -24.68
N ILE A 287 3.91 4.13 -25.55
CA ILE A 287 3.21 5.38 -25.26
C ILE A 287 1.91 5.37 -26.05
N HIS A 288 0.82 5.20 -25.35
CA HIS A 288 -0.52 5.09 -25.93
C HIS A 288 -1.31 6.38 -25.76
N LYS A 289 -2.11 6.67 -26.76
CA LYS A 289 -3.07 7.76 -26.72
C LYS A 289 -4.35 7.27 -26.08
N ARG A 290 -4.74 7.91 -24.96
CA ARG A 290 -6.04 7.71 -24.34
C ARG A 290 -7.07 8.65 -24.96
N PRO A 291 -8.31 8.16 -25.18
CA PRO A 291 -9.41 9.00 -25.70
C PRO A 291 -9.73 10.22 -24.84
#